data_2960998c124545a47a893d59069facce
#
_entry.id   2960998c124545a47a893d59069facce
#
_cell.length_a   1.000
_cell.length_b   1.000
_cell.length_c   1.000
_cell.angle_alpha   90.00
_cell.angle_beta   90.00
_cell.angle_gamma   90.00
#
_symmetry.space_group_name_H-M   'P 1'
#
loop_
_entity.id
_entity.type
_entity.pdbx_description
1 polymer ?
#
loop_
_entity_poly.entity_id
_entity_poly.type
_entity_poly.pdbx_seq_one_letter_code
_entity_poly.pdbx_strand_id
1 'polypeptide(L)'
;MISYEDCRSNLESLKKEFDELDISKLNEANTRFKFIDGLLIDCLNWEKNDISCEDSYQGKFTDYILSLFRSVAVVEAKKSGNFFELPIGNQKLFQPLKSVYRDNPNIKDALDQVMGYCHNRSIQIGLLCNGWQIIAFIANRNDSIPPLEGNALIIPSLDVFLLEFKSIWNCLSRNGFENGYLQKMLLGKSEVELPSKLSSTIYQYPGIKNRNPFQIELEIISDLVLEDVIKEKDI
;
A
#
# COMPACT_ATOMS: atom_id res chain seq x y z
N MET A 1 7.94 -5.24 17.24
CA MET A 1 8.10 -4.42 16.02
C MET A 1 9.49 -4.68 15.48
N ILE A 2 9.59 -5.19 14.25
CA ILE A 2 10.88 -5.52 13.61
C ILE A 2 11.51 -4.19 13.13
N SER A 3 12.83 -4.06 13.21
CA SER A 3 13.52 -2.84 12.75
C SER A 3 13.53 -2.77 11.21
N TYR A 4 13.74 -1.57 10.65
CA TYR A 4 13.91 -1.38 9.21
C TYR A 4 15.08 -2.22 8.65
N GLU A 5 16.18 -2.29 9.38
CA GLU A 5 17.37 -3.06 8.97
C GLU A 5 17.11 -4.57 9.00
N ASP A 6 16.36 -5.04 10.00
CA ASP A 6 15.95 -6.46 10.07
C ASP A 6 15.00 -6.80 8.91
N CYS A 7 14.04 -5.93 8.59
CA CYS A 7 13.13 -6.12 7.45
C CYS A 7 13.90 -6.24 6.13
N ARG A 8 14.94 -5.43 5.94
CA ARG A 8 15.80 -5.50 4.76
C ARG A 8 16.59 -6.81 4.72
N SER A 9 17.20 -7.21 5.84
CA SER A 9 17.92 -8.48 5.95
C SER A 9 17.02 -9.69 5.70
N ASN A 10 15.77 -9.65 6.17
CA ASN A 10 14.78 -10.67 5.91
C ASN A 10 14.44 -10.77 4.41
N LEU A 11 14.35 -9.62 3.71
CA LEU A 11 14.14 -9.62 2.26
C LEU A 11 15.33 -10.21 1.49
N GLU A 12 16.57 -9.94 1.94
CA GLU A 12 17.77 -10.54 1.37
C GLU A 12 17.76 -12.07 1.52
N SER A 13 17.32 -12.56 2.69
CA SER A 13 17.18 -13.99 2.96
C SER A 13 16.07 -14.63 2.13
N LEU A 14 14.92 -13.96 2.02
CA LEU A 14 13.79 -14.42 1.20
C LEU A 14 14.18 -14.50 -0.29
N LYS A 15 14.94 -13.51 -0.78
CA LYS A 15 15.46 -13.54 -2.16
C LYS A 15 16.39 -14.72 -2.38
N LYS A 16 17.29 -15.01 -1.44
CA LYS A 16 18.20 -16.15 -1.56
C LYS A 16 17.43 -17.47 -1.63
N GLU A 17 16.42 -17.65 -0.78
CA GLU A 17 15.54 -18.82 -0.87
C GLU A 17 14.82 -18.91 -2.22
N PHE A 18 14.38 -17.78 -2.75
CA PHE A 18 13.73 -17.71 -4.05
C PHE A 18 14.67 -18.13 -5.19
N ASP A 19 15.92 -17.64 -5.17
CA ASP A 19 16.93 -17.94 -6.20
C ASP A 19 17.32 -19.44 -6.22
N GLU A 20 17.19 -20.14 -5.08
CA GLU A 20 17.50 -21.57 -4.94
C GLU A 20 16.33 -22.49 -5.32
N LEU A 21 15.11 -21.95 -5.51
CA LEU A 21 13.90 -22.74 -5.74
C LEU A 21 13.56 -22.93 -7.21
N ASP A 22 13.08 -24.13 -7.53
CA ASP A 22 12.44 -24.41 -8.82
C ASP A 22 10.99 -23.87 -8.81
N ILE A 23 10.84 -22.64 -9.29
CA ILE A 23 9.57 -21.89 -9.31
C ILE A 23 8.47 -22.66 -10.06
N SER A 24 8.83 -23.48 -11.06
CA SER A 24 7.85 -24.25 -11.85
C SER A 24 7.03 -25.24 -11.01
N LYS A 25 7.57 -25.66 -9.86
CA LYS A 25 6.94 -26.60 -8.93
C LYS A 25 6.05 -25.92 -7.89
N LEU A 26 6.03 -24.61 -7.84
CA LEU A 26 5.19 -23.90 -6.89
C LEU A 26 3.73 -23.87 -7.38
N ASN A 27 2.80 -24.20 -6.50
CA ASN A 27 1.39 -23.86 -6.64
C ASN A 27 1.08 -22.56 -5.89
N GLU A 28 -0.12 -22.04 -6.05
CA GLU A 28 -0.54 -20.78 -5.41
C GLU A 28 -0.45 -20.84 -3.88
N ALA A 29 -0.90 -21.94 -3.26
CA ALA A 29 -0.82 -22.11 -1.81
C ALA A 29 0.63 -22.12 -1.31
N ASN A 30 1.54 -22.78 -2.03
CA ASN A 30 2.96 -22.77 -1.69
C ASN A 30 3.60 -21.40 -1.93
N THR A 31 3.17 -20.66 -2.94
CA THR A 31 3.62 -19.28 -3.18
C THR A 31 3.21 -18.36 -2.03
N ARG A 32 1.97 -18.48 -1.57
CA ARG A 32 1.46 -17.73 -0.42
C ARG A 32 2.29 -18.04 0.83
N PHE A 33 2.37 -19.29 1.22
CA PHE A 33 3.03 -19.73 2.45
C PHE A 33 4.54 -19.43 2.47
N LYS A 34 5.24 -19.64 1.35
CA LYS A 34 6.71 -19.49 1.32
C LYS A 34 7.16 -18.05 1.11
N PHE A 35 6.40 -17.26 0.36
CA PHE A 35 6.85 -15.93 -0.07
C PHE A 35 5.95 -14.82 0.41
N ILE A 36 4.64 -14.88 0.17
CA ILE A 36 3.76 -13.73 0.45
C ILE A 36 3.63 -13.49 1.95
N ASP A 37 3.49 -14.56 2.75
CA ASP A 37 3.42 -14.44 4.20
C ASP A 37 4.70 -13.84 4.77
N GLY A 38 5.88 -14.37 4.38
CA GLY A 38 7.19 -13.84 4.78
C GLY A 38 7.40 -12.39 4.32
N LEU A 39 6.99 -12.08 3.08
CA LEU A 39 7.08 -10.73 2.55
C LEU A 39 6.25 -9.73 3.38
N LEU A 40 5.01 -10.06 3.69
CA LEU A 40 4.13 -9.20 4.47
C LEU A 40 4.61 -9.06 5.92
N ILE A 41 4.91 -10.17 6.59
CA ILE A 41 5.20 -10.19 8.03
C ILE A 41 6.64 -9.76 8.29
N ASP A 42 7.60 -10.43 7.66
CA ASP A 42 9.01 -10.30 8.03
C ASP A 42 9.71 -9.16 7.28
N CYS A 43 9.30 -8.87 6.04
CA CYS A 43 9.93 -7.83 5.23
C CYS A 43 9.19 -6.49 5.27
N LEU A 44 7.86 -6.49 5.41
CA LEU A 44 7.03 -5.29 5.43
C LEU A 44 6.43 -4.96 6.80
N ASN A 45 6.78 -5.75 7.83
CA ASN A 45 6.43 -5.53 9.24
C ASN A 45 4.93 -5.45 9.52
N TRP A 46 4.11 -6.21 8.76
CA TRP A 46 2.71 -6.37 9.10
C TRP A 46 2.56 -7.35 10.25
N GLU A 47 1.74 -7.02 11.24
CA GLU A 47 1.45 -7.92 12.35
C GLU A 47 0.45 -9.00 11.90
N LYS A 48 0.58 -10.22 12.41
CA LYS A 48 -0.36 -11.31 12.07
C LYS A 48 -1.81 -10.95 12.35
N ASN A 49 -2.06 -10.15 13.37
CA ASN A 49 -3.40 -9.70 13.74
C ASN A 49 -3.96 -8.65 12.75
N ASP A 50 -3.10 -8.01 11.96
CA ASP A 50 -3.49 -7.04 10.93
C ASP A 50 -3.78 -7.71 9.59
N ILE A 51 -3.58 -9.04 9.47
CA ILE A 51 -3.73 -9.82 8.26
C ILE A 51 -4.87 -10.82 8.43
N SER A 52 -5.93 -10.69 7.63
CA SER A 52 -6.97 -11.71 7.50
C SER A 52 -6.75 -12.50 6.22
N CYS A 53 -6.73 -13.83 6.32
CA CYS A 53 -6.58 -14.74 5.18
C CYS A 53 -7.92 -15.32 4.79
N GLU A 54 -8.15 -15.52 3.47
CA GLU A 54 -9.34 -16.21 2.94
C GLU A 54 -10.67 -15.61 3.44
N ASP A 55 -10.70 -14.28 3.57
CA ASP A 55 -11.92 -13.59 3.99
C ASP A 55 -13.02 -13.70 2.94
N SER A 56 -14.18 -14.16 3.35
CA SER A 56 -15.32 -14.38 2.45
C SER A 56 -16.33 -13.24 2.55
N TYR A 57 -16.71 -12.70 1.40
CA TYR A 57 -17.78 -11.71 1.28
C TYR A 57 -18.66 -12.02 0.07
N GLN A 58 -19.95 -12.21 0.30
CA GLN A 58 -20.92 -12.55 -0.75
C GLN A 58 -20.50 -13.78 -1.60
N GLY A 59 -19.91 -14.79 -0.95
CA GLY A 59 -19.47 -16.04 -1.61
C GLY A 59 -18.17 -15.92 -2.41
N LYS A 60 -17.48 -14.78 -2.36
CA LYS A 60 -16.16 -14.59 -2.94
C LYS A 60 -15.10 -14.50 -1.86
N PHE A 61 -13.97 -15.18 -2.07
CA PHE A 61 -12.85 -15.20 -1.14
C PHE A 61 -11.76 -14.24 -1.65
N THR A 62 -11.17 -13.48 -0.74
CA THR A 62 -9.94 -12.71 -0.96
C THR A 62 -8.79 -13.43 -0.28
N ASP A 63 -7.62 -13.47 -0.91
CA ASP A 63 -6.47 -14.15 -0.31
C ASP A 63 -6.04 -13.49 0.99
N TYR A 64 -5.87 -12.14 0.97
CA TYR A 64 -5.54 -11.40 2.18
C TYR A 64 -6.27 -10.06 2.22
N ILE A 65 -6.63 -9.65 3.43
CA ILE A 65 -7.02 -8.27 3.76
C ILE A 65 -6.04 -7.74 4.79
N LEU A 66 -5.44 -6.59 4.48
CA LEU A 66 -4.59 -5.86 5.40
C LEU A 66 -5.43 -4.81 6.13
N SER A 67 -5.33 -4.79 7.45
CA SER A 67 -6.13 -3.91 8.31
C SER A 67 -5.23 -3.17 9.30
N LEU A 68 -5.62 -1.94 9.62
CA LEU A 68 -5.12 -1.14 10.74
C LEU A 68 -6.28 -0.96 11.72
N PHE A 69 -6.81 0.27 11.87
CA PHE A 69 -8.11 0.48 12.53
C PHE A 69 -9.30 0.02 11.67
N ARG A 70 -9.09 -0.07 10.36
CA ARG A 70 -10.02 -0.54 9.33
C ARG A 70 -9.25 -1.29 8.25
N SER A 71 -9.94 -2.03 7.41
CA SER A 71 -9.33 -2.66 6.23
C SER A 71 -8.81 -1.59 5.28
N VAL A 72 -7.52 -1.67 4.93
CA VAL A 72 -6.81 -0.65 4.14
C VAL A 72 -6.39 -1.17 2.76
N ALA A 73 -6.15 -2.47 2.62
CA ALA A 73 -5.78 -3.06 1.34
C ALA A 73 -6.32 -4.50 1.18
N VAL A 74 -6.57 -4.88 -0.07
CA VAL A 74 -6.76 -6.26 -0.51
C VAL A 74 -5.48 -6.70 -1.19
N VAL A 75 -4.98 -7.89 -0.88
CA VAL A 75 -3.88 -8.54 -1.60
C VAL A 75 -4.42 -9.81 -2.26
N GLU A 76 -4.32 -9.86 -3.56
CA GLU A 76 -4.63 -11.04 -4.38
C GLU A 76 -3.35 -11.75 -4.76
N ALA A 77 -3.24 -13.00 -4.40
CA ALA A 77 -2.14 -13.86 -4.75
C ALA A 77 -2.37 -14.53 -6.09
N LYS A 78 -1.33 -14.67 -6.88
CA LYS A 78 -1.39 -15.45 -8.12
C LYS A 78 -0.21 -16.41 -8.19
N LYS A 79 -0.45 -17.55 -8.84
CA LYS A 79 0.64 -18.46 -9.16
C LYS A 79 1.60 -17.79 -10.14
N SER A 80 2.90 -17.96 -9.89
CA SER A 80 3.94 -17.55 -10.83
C SER A 80 3.78 -18.23 -12.19
N GLY A 81 4.15 -17.51 -13.24
CA GLY A 81 4.35 -18.03 -14.58
C GLY A 81 3.11 -18.18 -15.45
N ASN A 82 1.89 -18.31 -14.88
CA ASN A 82 0.70 -18.56 -15.69
C ASN A 82 -0.30 -17.39 -15.74
N PHE A 83 -0.32 -16.54 -14.72
CA PHE A 83 -1.36 -15.52 -14.60
C PHE A 83 -0.80 -14.10 -14.53
N PHE A 84 0.48 -13.96 -14.20
CA PHE A 84 1.04 -12.67 -13.91
C PHE A 84 2.55 -12.73 -14.05
N GLU A 85 3.07 -12.15 -15.11
CA GLU A 85 4.49 -11.89 -15.28
C GLU A 85 4.69 -10.44 -15.72
N LEU A 86 5.47 -9.70 -14.94
CA LEU A 86 5.91 -8.36 -15.32
C LEU A 86 7.20 -8.47 -16.10
N PRO A 87 7.36 -7.71 -17.19
CA PRO A 87 8.62 -7.68 -17.93
C PRO A 87 9.75 -7.16 -17.03
N ILE A 88 10.88 -7.86 -17.03
CA ILE A 88 12.09 -7.45 -16.35
C ILE A 88 12.80 -6.43 -17.24
N GLY A 89 12.91 -5.17 -16.80
CA GLY A 89 13.56 -4.11 -17.58
C GLY A 89 13.61 -2.80 -16.81
N ASN A 90 14.09 -1.72 -17.46
CA ASN A 90 14.17 -0.36 -16.91
C ASN A 90 12.77 0.24 -16.69
N GLN A 91 12.00 -0.33 -15.78
CA GLN A 91 10.69 0.19 -15.40
C GLN A 91 10.84 1.16 -14.23
N LYS A 92 10.13 2.29 -14.32
CA LYS A 92 9.98 3.17 -13.17
C LYS A 92 9.09 2.48 -12.15
N LEU A 93 9.41 2.61 -10.85
CA LEU A 93 8.57 2.09 -9.77
C LEU A 93 7.13 2.60 -9.87
N PHE A 94 6.96 3.87 -10.17
CA PHE A 94 5.65 4.51 -10.33
C PHE A 94 5.40 4.83 -11.78
N GLN A 95 4.35 4.22 -12.35
CA GLN A 95 3.99 4.40 -13.75
C GLN A 95 2.49 4.14 -13.96
N PRO A 96 1.91 4.59 -15.08
CA PRO A 96 0.50 4.31 -15.38
C PRO A 96 0.22 2.80 -15.38
N LEU A 97 -0.83 2.37 -14.67
CA LEU A 97 -1.19 0.95 -14.55
C LEU A 97 -1.39 0.29 -15.92
N LYS A 98 -1.96 1.03 -16.89
CA LYS A 98 -2.15 0.55 -18.26
C LYS A 98 -0.88 0.12 -18.98
N SER A 99 0.30 0.60 -18.56
CA SER A 99 1.57 0.22 -19.16
C SER A 99 1.92 -1.25 -18.95
N VAL A 100 1.35 -1.89 -17.93
CA VAL A 100 1.66 -3.29 -17.58
C VAL A 100 0.59 -4.29 -18.04
N TYR A 101 -0.65 -3.87 -18.24
CA TYR A 101 -1.71 -4.79 -18.64
C TYR A 101 -2.10 -4.72 -20.11
N ARG A 102 -1.70 -3.64 -20.85
CA ARG A 102 -2.10 -3.45 -22.24
C ARG A 102 -1.78 -4.67 -23.12
N ASP A 103 -0.62 -5.24 -22.93
CA ASP A 103 -0.12 -6.34 -23.73
C ASP A 103 -0.22 -7.71 -23.01
N ASN A 104 -0.86 -7.74 -21.82
CA ASN A 104 -1.07 -8.95 -21.04
C ASN A 104 -2.49 -9.04 -20.48
N PRO A 105 -3.41 -9.72 -21.18
CA PRO A 105 -4.79 -9.88 -20.74
C PRO A 105 -4.95 -10.53 -19.36
N ASN A 106 -4.08 -11.48 -19.00
CA ASN A 106 -4.15 -12.17 -17.72
C ASN A 106 -3.92 -11.22 -16.52
N ILE A 107 -3.02 -10.24 -16.70
CA ILE A 107 -2.83 -9.19 -15.67
C ILE A 107 -4.10 -8.37 -15.53
N LYS A 108 -4.74 -8.01 -16.65
CA LYS A 108 -5.98 -7.24 -16.63
C LYS A 108 -7.08 -7.97 -15.86
N ASP A 109 -7.29 -9.25 -16.14
CA ASP A 109 -8.30 -10.06 -15.46
C ASP A 109 -8.04 -10.17 -13.94
N ALA A 110 -6.76 -10.32 -13.55
CA ALA A 110 -6.38 -10.32 -12.15
C ALA A 110 -6.60 -8.97 -11.48
N LEU A 111 -6.31 -7.85 -12.16
CA LEU A 111 -6.58 -6.50 -11.66
C LEU A 111 -8.09 -6.25 -11.51
N ASP A 112 -8.90 -6.68 -12.48
CA ASP A 112 -10.37 -6.58 -12.42
C ASP A 112 -10.92 -7.38 -11.22
N GLN A 113 -10.35 -8.53 -10.91
CA GLN A 113 -10.70 -9.32 -9.73
C GLN A 113 -10.40 -8.55 -8.43
N VAL A 114 -9.18 -8.01 -8.28
CA VAL A 114 -8.78 -7.19 -7.12
C VAL A 114 -9.70 -5.97 -6.97
N MET A 115 -9.97 -5.26 -8.07
CA MET A 115 -10.87 -4.11 -8.05
C MET A 115 -12.27 -4.49 -7.56
N GLY A 116 -12.80 -5.64 -8.03
CA GLY A 116 -14.09 -6.16 -7.58
C GLY A 116 -14.13 -6.42 -6.07
N TYR A 117 -13.06 -6.99 -5.51
CA TYR A 117 -12.95 -7.20 -4.06
C TYR A 117 -12.85 -5.88 -3.29
N CYS A 118 -12.02 -4.96 -3.76
CA CYS A 118 -11.89 -3.64 -3.17
C CYS A 118 -13.20 -2.87 -3.17
N HIS A 119 -13.92 -2.87 -4.30
CA HIS A 119 -15.20 -2.19 -4.45
C HIS A 119 -16.25 -2.75 -3.48
N ASN A 120 -16.42 -4.06 -3.43
CA ASN A 120 -17.41 -4.71 -2.58
C ASN A 120 -17.18 -4.48 -1.08
N ARG A 121 -15.94 -4.20 -0.67
CA ARG A 121 -15.56 -3.96 0.73
C ARG A 121 -15.27 -2.50 1.05
N SER A 122 -15.41 -1.59 0.08
CA SER A 122 -15.03 -0.17 0.22
C SER A 122 -13.57 0.01 0.64
N ILE A 123 -12.69 -0.90 0.22
CA ILE A 123 -11.25 -0.82 0.46
C ILE A 123 -10.61 -0.02 -0.68
N GLN A 124 -9.71 0.89 -0.35
CA GLN A 124 -9.15 1.82 -1.33
C GLN A 124 -8.02 1.20 -2.17
N ILE A 125 -7.15 0.41 -1.56
CA ILE A 125 -5.92 -0.09 -2.18
C ILE A 125 -6.07 -1.55 -2.57
N GLY A 126 -5.68 -1.86 -3.80
CA GLY A 126 -5.52 -3.21 -4.31
C GLY A 126 -4.06 -3.55 -4.55
N LEU A 127 -3.65 -4.75 -4.16
CA LEU A 127 -2.36 -5.35 -4.46
C LEU A 127 -2.56 -6.64 -5.22
N LEU A 128 -1.74 -6.86 -6.25
CA LEU A 128 -1.60 -8.12 -6.95
C LEU A 128 -0.17 -8.62 -6.73
N CYS A 129 0.01 -9.85 -6.27
CA CYS A 129 1.32 -10.40 -5.90
C CYS A 129 1.46 -11.86 -6.35
N ASN A 130 2.61 -12.22 -6.92
CA ASN A 130 2.96 -13.61 -7.25
C ASN A 130 4.12 -14.17 -6.40
N GLY A 131 4.41 -13.50 -5.28
CA GLY A 131 5.48 -13.86 -4.35
C GLY A 131 6.75 -13.03 -4.51
N TRP A 132 7.05 -12.49 -5.69
CA TRP A 132 8.24 -11.66 -5.95
C TRP A 132 7.98 -10.46 -6.85
N GLN A 133 6.87 -10.43 -7.56
CA GLN A 133 6.40 -9.28 -8.33
C GLN A 133 5.15 -8.72 -7.67
N ILE A 134 5.05 -7.41 -7.62
CA ILE A 134 3.93 -6.72 -6.95
C ILE A 134 3.44 -5.57 -7.83
N ILE A 135 2.12 -5.47 -7.96
CA ILE A 135 1.44 -4.28 -8.45
C ILE A 135 0.58 -3.74 -7.32
N ALA A 136 0.76 -2.49 -6.91
CA ALA A 136 -0.11 -1.83 -5.95
C ALA A 136 -0.73 -0.57 -6.56
N PHE A 137 -2.04 -0.40 -6.41
CA PHE A 137 -2.79 0.67 -7.06
C PHE A 137 -4.01 1.11 -6.25
N ILE A 138 -4.57 2.26 -6.60
CA ILE A 138 -5.82 2.74 -6.00
C ILE A 138 -7.00 2.16 -6.78
N ALA A 139 -7.68 1.18 -6.18
CA ALA A 139 -8.82 0.49 -6.76
C ALA A 139 -10.14 1.29 -6.64
N ASN A 140 -10.32 2.03 -5.53
CA ASN A 140 -11.45 2.92 -5.33
C ASN A 140 -10.95 4.38 -5.31
N ARG A 141 -11.18 5.10 -6.42
CA ARG A 141 -10.73 6.49 -6.61
C ARG A 141 -11.89 7.46 -6.45
N ASN A 142 -11.56 8.67 -5.99
CA ASN A 142 -12.51 9.78 -5.83
C ASN A 142 -12.10 11.03 -6.63
N ASP A 143 -11.09 10.90 -7.51
CA ASP A 143 -10.52 11.99 -8.32
C ASP A 143 -10.97 11.97 -9.78
N SER A 144 -12.05 11.25 -10.09
CA SER A 144 -12.62 11.08 -11.43
C SER A 144 -11.70 10.40 -12.45
N ILE A 145 -10.59 9.81 -12.02
CA ILE A 145 -9.73 8.99 -12.88
C ILE A 145 -10.14 7.52 -12.72
N PRO A 146 -10.42 6.79 -13.82
CA PRO A 146 -10.67 5.36 -13.74
C PRO A 146 -9.48 4.63 -13.09
N PRO A 147 -9.68 3.62 -12.22
CA PRO A 147 -8.59 2.94 -11.52
C PRO A 147 -7.48 2.45 -12.44
N LEU A 148 -7.82 1.86 -13.58
CA LEU A 148 -6.87 1.35 -14.57
C LEU A 148 -6.10 2.44 -15.33
N GLU A 149 -6.55 3.68 -15.32
CA GLU A 149 -5.86 4.84 -15.92
C GLU A 149 -4.93 5.55 -14.93
N GLY A 150 -5.03 5.21 -13.65
CA GLY A 150 -4.20 5.78 -12.60
C GLY A 150 -2.77 5.22 -12.59
N ASN A 151 -1.92 5.84 -11.77
CA ASN A 151 -0.59 5.31 -11.49
C ASN A 151 -0.64 4.12 -10.55
N ALA A 152 0.36 3.25 -10.67
CA ALA A 152 0.60 2.12 -9.80
C ALA A 152 2.07 2.06 -9.37
N LEU A 153 2.32 1.46 -8.22
CA LEU A 153 3.64 1.00 -7.81
C LEU A 153 3.87 -0.38 -8.43
N ILE A 154 4.92 -0.51 -9.24
CA ILE A 154 5.26 -1.72 -9.97
C ILE A 154 6.62 -2.22 -9.50
N ILE A 155 6.65 -3.41 -8.94
CA ILE A 155 7.87 -4.09 -8.47
C ILE A 155 8.06 -5.34 -9.32
N PRO A 156 8.98 -5.30 -10.31
CA PRO A 156 9.12 -6.39 -11.28
C PRO A 156 9.99 -7.56 -10.77
N SER A 157 10.71 -7.41 -9.67
CA SER A 157 11.54 -8.47 -9.09
C SER A 157 11.97 -8.16 -7.66
N LEU A 158 12.44 -9.18 -6.93
CA LEU A 158 13.05 -8.99 -5.60
C LEU A 158 14.35 -8.18 -5.66
N ASP A 159 15.10 -8.23 -6.79
CA ASP A 159 16.28 -7.37 -6.98
C ASP A 159 15.93 -5.90 -6.99
N VAL A 160 14.86 -5.52 -7.71
CA VAL A 160 14.35 -4.15 -7.72
C VAL A 160 13.81 -3.79 -6.35
N PHE A 161 13.16 -4.72 -5.65
CA PHE A 161 12.69 -4.48 -4.30
C PHE A 161 13.87 -4.16 -3.35
N LEU A 162 14.95 -4.93 -3.40
CA LEU A 162 16.14 -4.69 -2.57
C LEU A 162 16.84 -3.37 -2.93
N LEU A 163 16.97 -3.08 -4.24
CA LEU A 163 17.59 -1.85 -4.72
C LEU A 163 16.84 -0.61 -4.24
N GLU A 164 15.51 -0.65 -4.33
CA GLU A 164 14.60 0.44 -3.99
C GLU A 164 13.91 0.24 -2.63
N PHE A 165 14.53 -0.55 -1.74
CA PHE A 165 13.92 -1.01 -0.50
C PHE A 165 13.30 0.12 0.32
N LYS A 166 14.02 1.24 0.48
CA LYS A 166 13.53 2.39 1.24
C LYS A 166 12.21 2.95 0.68
N SER A 167 12.16 3.16 -0.64
CA SER A 167 10.97 3.71 -1.30
C SER A 167 9.79 2.76 -1.22
N ILE A 168 10.04 1.46 -1.45
CA ILE A 168 9.02 0.41 -1.43
C ILE A 168 8.54 0.16 0.01
N TRP A 169 9.45 0.07 0.98
CA TRP A 169 9.13 -0.11 2.38
C TRP A 169 8.29 1.05 2.93
N ASN A 170 8.63 2.30 2.59
CA ASN A 170 7.82 3.45 2.93
C ASN A 170 6.39 3.37 2.37
N CYS A 171 6.17 2.73 1.23
CA CYS A 171 4.86 2.58 0.63
C CYS A 171 4.08 1.37 1.14
N LEU A 172 4.72 0.20 1.28
CA LEU A 172 4.05 -1.08 1.49
C LEU A 172 4.12 -1.62 2.91
N SER A 173 5.04 -1.11 3.75
CA SER A 173 5.09 -1.52 5.15
C SER A 173 3.83 -1.08 5.90
N ARG A 174 3.57 -1.75 7.03
CA ARG A 174 2.50 -1.36 7.95
C ARG A 174 2.54 0.13 8.28
N ASN A 175 3.72 0.62 8.67
CA ASN A 175 3.93 2.04 8.98
C ASN A 175 3.73 2.95 7.75
N GLY A 176 4.13 2.50 6.57
CA GLY A 176 3.91 3.22 5.31
C GLY A 176 2.44 3.41 5.00
N PHE A 177 1.63 2.38 5.19
CA PHE A 177 0.18 2.45 5.06
C PHE A 177 -0.46 3.37 6.10
N GLU A 178 -0.02 3.31 7.35
CA GLU A 178 -0.49 4.18 8.42
C GLU A 178 -0.26 5.67 8.11
N ASN A 179 0.88 5.99 7.47
CA ASN A 179 1.24 7.34 7.05
C ASN A 179 0.69 7.74 5.66
N GLY A 180 0.00 6.85 4.97
CA GLY A 180 -0.59 7.12 3.65
C GLY A 180 0.41 7.41 2.53
N TYR A 181 1.65 6.93 2.64
CA TYR A 181 2.70 7.20 1.65
C TYR A 181 2.35 6.66 0.26
N LEU A 182 1.83 5.43 0.17
CA LEU A 182 1.44 4.85 -1.12
C LEU A 182 0.40 5.71 -1.84
N GLN A 183 -0.65 6.14 -1.12
CA GLN A 183 -1.70 6.97 -1.71
C GLN A 183 -1.15 8.30 -2.22
N LYS A 184 -0.27 8.96 -1.45
CA LYS A 184 0.37 10.22 -1.85
C LYS A 184 1.15 10.04 -3.14
N MET A 185 1.96 8.99 -3.25
CA MET A 185 2.76 8.70 -4.44
C MET A 185 1.89 8.37 -5.66
N LEU A 186 0.83 7.57 -5.48
CA LEU A 186 -0.05 7.17 -6.58
C LEU A 186 -0.96 8.30 -7.08
N LEU A 187 -1.30 9.27 -6.23
CA LEU A 187 -2.09 10.43 -6.60
C LEU A 187 -1.24 11.56 -7.20
N GLY A 188 0.10 11.43 -7.23
CA GLY A 188 1.00 12.48 -7.70
C GLY A 188 0.99 13.73 -6.82
N LYS A 189 0.48 13.63 -5.61
CA LYS A 189 0.55 14.67 -4.60
C LYS A 189 1.93 14.57 -3.95
N SER A 190 2.93 15.19 -4.57
CA SER A 190 4.15 15.54 -3.84
C SER A 190 3.74 16.38 -2.64
N GLU A 191 4.15 15.95 -1.43
CA GLU A 191 3.91 16.57 -0.14
C GLU A 191 2.62 17.37 -0.09
N VAL A 192 1.67 16.98 0.75
CA VAL A 192 0.54 17.87 1.04
C VAL A 192 1.19 19.17 1.51
N GLU A 193 1.26 20.18 0.63
CA GLU A 193 1.39 21.55 1.11
C GLU A 193 0.21 21.72 2.07
N LEU A 194 0.50 21.64 3.36
CA LEU A 194 -0.42 22.12 4.37
C LEU A 194 -0.82 23.52 3.86
N PRO A 195 -2.13 23.82 3.77
CA PRO A 195 -2.55 25.15 3.35
C PRO A 195 -1.67 26.15 4.08
N SER A 196 -1.07 27.08 3.35
CA SER A 196 -0.06 28.01 3.89
C SER A 196 -0.51 28.75 5.16
N LYS A 197 -1.81 28.83 5.39
CA LYS A 197 -2.44 29.32 6.62
C LYS A 197 -2.30 28.37 7.83
N LEU A 198 -2.39 27.05 7.64
CA LEU A 198 -2.18 26.08 8.72
C LEU A 198 -0.70 25.97 9.13
N SER A 199 0.22 26.03 8.18
CA SER A 199 1.66 26.01 8.49
C SER A 199 2.11 27.25 9.26
N SER A 200 1.58 28.43 8.93
CA SER A 200 1.89 29.67 9.66
C SER A 200 1.27 29.72 11.06
N THR A 201 0.14 29.08 11.27
CA THR A 201 -0.55 29.02 12.56
C THR A 201 0.15 28.03 13.52
N ILE A 202 0.61 26.87 13.02
CA ILE A 202 1.35 25.88 13.80
C ILE A 202 2.65 26.45 14.40
N TYR A 203 3.35 27.31 13.66
CA TYR A 203 4.58 27.94 14.14
C TYR A 203 4.39 29.03 15.21
N GLN A 204 3.17 29.51 15.42
CA GLN A 204 2.87 30.56 16.39
C GLN A 204 2.51 30.04 17.78
N TYR A 205 2.29 28.73 17.96
CA TYR A 205 1.99 28.15 19.27
C TYR A 205 3.26 27.74 20.03
N PRO A 206 3.58 28.37 21.18
CA PRO A 206 4.75 27.99 21.97
C PRO A 206 4.52 26.59 22.62
N GLY A 207 5.43 25.67 22.38
CA GLY A 207 5.43 24.35 23.04
C GLY A 207 5.21 23.14 22.14
N ILE A 208 5.09 23.32 20.82
CA ILE A 208 4.79 22.24 19.86
C ILE A 208 5.98 21.30 19.55
N LYS A 209 7.19 21.64 19.99
CA LYS A 209 8.42 20.91 19.58
C LYS A 209 8.46 19.41 19.88
N ASN A 210 7.52 18.85 20.64
CA ASN A 210 7.52 17.42 21.03
C ASN A 210 6.13 16.76 21.05
N ARG A 211 5.11 17.28 20.35
CA ARG A 211 3.76 16.69 20.35
C ARG A 211 3.45 15.97 19.04
N ASN A 212 2.62 14.92 19.13
CA ASN A 212 2.11 14.19 17.99
C ASN A 212 1.30 15.13 17.07
N PRO A 213 1.59 15.20 15.74
CA PRO A 213 0.89 16.08 14.79
C PRO A 213 -0.64 15.96 14.86
N PHE A 214 -1.17 14.79 15.15
CA PHE A 214 -2.61 14.54 15.24
C PHE A 214 -3.28 15.19 16.44
N GLN A 215 -2.58 15.29 17.57
CA GLN A 215 -3.08 16.01 18.75
C GLN A 215 -3.10 17.52 18.54
N ILE A 216 -2.15 18.04 17.74
CA ILE A 216 -2.07 19.46 17.39
C ILE A 216 -3.24 19.85 16.48
N GLU A 217 -3.59 19.02 15.49
CA GLU A 217 -4.75 19.28 14.63
C GLU A 217 -6.08 19.31 15.41
N LEU A 218 -6.26 18.41 16.36
CA LEU A 218 -7.46 18.36 17.19
C LEU A 218 -7.58 19.59 18.14
N GLU A 219 -6.46 20.04 18.73
CA GLU A 219 -6.45 21.23 19.57
C GLU A 219 -6.74 22.50 18.74
N ILE A 220 -6.14 22.65 17.54
CA ILE A 220 -6.39 23.79 16.64
C ILE A 220 -7.84 23.82 16.16
N ILE A 221 -8.43 22.67 15.81
CA ILE A 221 -9.84 22.59 15.41
C ILE A 221 -10.75 22.95 16.57
N SER A 222 -10.43 22.50 17.80
CA SER A 222 -11.17 22.83 19.01
C SER A 222 -11.15 24.33 19.31
N ASP A 223 -10.00 24.98 19.19
CA ASP A 223 -9.83 26.40 19.43
C ASP A 223 -10.54 27.26 18.38
N LEU A 224 -10.48 26.87 17.09
CA LEU A 224 -11.20 27.55 16.00
C LEU A 224 -12.72 27.45 16.16
N VAL A 225 -13.23 26.29 16.58
CA VAL A 225 -14.67 26.10 16.85
C VAL A 225 -15.13 26.92 18.06
N LEU A 226 -14.27 27.04 19.08
CA LEU A 226 -14.58 27.90 20.25
C LEU A 226 -14.58 29.39 19.90
N GLU A 227 -13.67 29.86 19.07
CA GLU A 227 -13.64 31.26 18.62
C GLU A 227 -14.86 31.62 17.78
N ASP A 228 -15.34 30.73 16.90
CA ASP A 228 -16.55 30.96 16.11
C ASP A 228 -17.82 30.96 16.96
N VAL A 229 -17.91 30.08 17.98
CA VAL A 229 -19.04 30.05 18.95
C VAL A 229 -19.08 31.29 19.85
N ILE A 230 -17.92 31.87 20.17
CA ILE A 230 -17.86 33.10 20.97
C ILE A 230 -18.31 34.29 20.13
N LYS A 231 -17.93 34.37 18.86
CA LYS A 231 -18.34 35.45 17.94
C LYS A 231 -19.86 35.46 17.64
N GLU A 232 -20.51 34.30 17.64
CA GLU A 232 -21.96 34.20 17.43
C GLU A 232 -22.79 34.59 18.69
N LYS A 233 -22.16 34.65 19.87
CA LYS A 233 -22.85 35.04 21.11
C LYS A 233 -22.78 36.54 21.43
N ASP A 234 -21.98 37.29 20.71
CA ASP A 234 -21.80 38.73 20.88
C ASP A 234 -22.57 39.57 19.83
N ILE A 235 -23.57 38.95 19.17
CA ILE A 235 -24.58 39.58 18.33
C ILE A 235 -25.97 39.36 19.01
#